data_d52df9d5c1d1ea375fcca39c720fd09f
#
_entry.id   d52df9d5c1d1ea375fcca39c720fd09f
#
_cell.length_a   1.000
_cell.length_b   1.000
_cell.length_c   1.000
_cell.angle_alpha   90.00
_cell.angle_beta   90.00
_cell.angle_gamma   90.00
#
_symmetry.space_group_name_H-M   'P 1'
#
loop_
_entity.id
_entity.type
_entity.pdbx_description
1 polymer ?
#
loop_
_entity_poly.entity_id
_entity_poly.type
_entity_poly.pdbx_seq_one_letter_code
_entity_poly.pdbx_strand_id
1 'polypeptide(L)'
;PPHNLTEVVDGIIAVIDDPMITTEELMTHIQGPDFPTGGVIMGKSGIRNAYTTGRGKIILRAKAEIEEHNDRNRIVVTEIPYQVNKAKLEKHINELVRDGKIDGISSTRDESTEHIRLVIELKRDANPNVVLNNLFKYTQMQDTFGIILLALVDKQPKILTLREMIDYYIAHQEDVISRRTQFELDK
;
A
#
# COMPACT_ATOMS: atom_id res chain seq x y z
N PRO A 1 -6.43 4.83 -4.00
CA PRO A 1 -5.06 4.33 -3.88
C PRO A 1 -4.48 3.90 -5.22
N PRO A 2 -3.16 3.98 -5.42
CA PRO A 2 -2.52 3.50 -6.64
C PRO A 2 -2.63 1.98 -6.77
N HIS A 3 -2.70 1.49 -8.02
CA HIS A 3 -2.75 0.08 -8.36
C HIS A 3 -1.74 -0.24 -9.45
N ASN A 4 -1.35 -1.50 -9.53
CA ASN A 4 -0.50 -1.99 -10.61
C ASN A 4 -1.29 -2.03 -11.92
N LEU A 5 -0.76 -1.38 -12.96
CA LEU A 5 -1.47 -1.27 -14.25
C LEU A 5 -1.69 -2.62 -14.93
N THR A 6 -0.72 -3.51 -14.88
CA THR A 6 -0.84 -4.86 -15.46
C THR A 6 -1.95 -5.65 -14.76
N GLU A 7 -1.99 -5.64 -13.43
CA GLU A 7 -3.05 -6.30 -12.66
C GLU A 7 -4.45 -5.76 -13.01
N VAL A 8 -4.57 -4.44 -13.13
CA VAL A 8 -5.86 -3.80 -13.49
C VAL A 8 -6.30 -4.17 -14.89
N VAL A 9 -5.40 -4.15 -15.86
CA VAL A 9 -5.68 -4.55 -17.25
C VAL A 9 -6.08 -6.02 -17.31
N ASP A 10 -5.39 -6.91 -16.61
CA ASP A 10 -5.74 -8.33 -16.53
C ASP A 10 -7.13 -8.54 -15.90
N GLY A 11 -7.46 -7.76 -14.88
CA GLY A 11 -8.79 -7.76 -14.27
C GLY A 11 -9.88 -7.27 -15.22
N ILE A 12 -9.62 -6.26 -16.02
CA ILE A 12 -10.55 -5.76 -17.06
C ILE A 12 -10.81 -6.85 -18.11
N ILE A 13 -9.74 -7.49 -18.60
CA ILE A 13 -9.85 -8.61 -19.55
C ILE A 13 -10.66 -9.75 -18.96
N ALA A 14 -10.41 -10.10 -17.70
CA ALA A 14 -11.17 -11.15 -17.01
C ALA A 14 -12.68 -10.84 -16.93
N VAL A 15 -13.05 -9.59 -16.70
CA VAL A 15 -14.47 -9.16 -16.70
C VAL A 15 -15.09 -9.24 -18.11
N ILE A 16 -14.33 -8.90 -19.16
CA ILE A 16 -14.79 -9.00 -20.55
C ILE A 16 -15.02 -10.47 -20.91
N ASP A 17 -14.11 -11.36 -20.54
CA ASP A 17 -14.18 -12.79 -20.86
C ASP A 17 -15.28 -13.49 -20.04
N ASP A 18 -15.48 -13.10 -18.79
CA ASP A 18 -16.52 -13.62 -17.91
C ASP A 18 -17.25 -12.48 -17.17
N PRO A 19 -18.35 -11.97 -17.73
CA PRO A 19 -19.16 -10.93 -17.09
C PRO A 19 -19.78 -11.34 -15.73
N MET A 20 -19.78 -12.62 -15.40
CA MET A 20 -20.30 -13.14 -14.12
C MET A 20 -19.22 -13.35 -13.07
N ILE A 21 -17.98 -12.96 -13.35
CA ILE A 21 -16.86 -13.07 -12.41
C ILE A 21 -17.17 -12.42 -11.06
N THR A 22 -16.88 -13.13 -9.98
CA THR A 22 -17.06 -12.63 -8.61
C THR A 22 -15.95 -11.68 -8.19
N THR A 23 -16.18 -10.91 -7.12
CA THR A 23 -15.12 -10.05 -6.56
C THR A 23 -13.92 -10.86 -6.07
N GLU A 24 -14.14 -12.03 -5.49
CA GLU A 24 -13.10 -12.95 -5.04
C GLU A 24 -12.21 -13.42 -6.19
N GLU A 25 -12.82 -13.80 -7.30
CA GLU A 25 -12.12 -14.21 -8.52
C GLU A 25 -11.38 -13.02 -9.14
N LEU A 26 -12.01 -11.85 -9.17
CA LEU A 26 -11.38 -10.62 -9.66
C LEU A 26 -10.13 -10.23 -8.81
N MET A 27 -10.16 -10.50 -7.51
CA MET A 27 -9.02 -10.30 -6.62
C MET A 27 -7.85 -11.27 -6.87
N THR A 28 -8.02 -12.29 -7.67
CA THR A 28 -6.89 -13.11 -8.15
C THR A 28 -6.05 -12.37 -9.18
N HIS A 29 -6.63 -11.43 -9.91
CA HIS A 29 -5.98 -10.57 -10.90
C HIS A 29 -5.54 -9.25 -10.26
N ILE A 30 -6.42 -8.58 -9.51
CA ILE A 30 -6.16 -7.31 -8.84
C ILE A 30 -6.05 -7.59 -7.33
N GLN A 31 -4.86 -7.89 -6.88
CA GLN A 31 -4.64 -8.39 -5.51
C GLN A 31 -4.82 -7.31 -4.44
N GLY A 32 -4.55 -6.05 -4.77
CA GLY A 32 -4.68 -4.93 -3.85
C GLY A 32 -3.98 -3.67 -4.39
N PRO A 33 -3.98 -2.60 -3.62
CA PRO A 33 -3.19 -1.41 -3.93
C PRO A 33 -1.71 -1.74 -4.07
N ASP A 34 -1.04 -1.03 -4.98
CA ASP A 34 0.39 -1.09 -5.23
C ASP A 34 0.99 0.29 -4.99
N PHE A 35 1.64 0.45 -3.83
CA PHE A 35 2.16 1.74 -3.42
C PHE A 35 3.58 1.97 -3.95
N PRO A 36 3.91 3.17 -4.46
CA PRO A 36 5.24 3.49 -4.97
C PRO A 36 6.33 3.44 -3.90
N THR A 37 5.95 3.56 -2.64
CA THR A 37 6.86 3.45 -1.48
C THR A 37 7.02 2.04 -0.96
N GLY A 38 6.35 1.05 -1.57
CA GLY A 38 6.36 -0.33 -1.12
C GLY A 38 5.62 -0.54 0.21
N GLY A 39 6.19 -1.36 1.08
CA GLY A 39 5.57 -1.78 2.33
C GLY A 39 4.77 -3.07 2.21
N VAL A 40 4.19 -3.50 3.31
CA VAL A 40 3.43 -4.76 3.39
C VAL A 40 2.02 -4.46 3.86
N ILE A 41 1.03 -4.93 3.12
CA ILE A 41 -0.38 -4.88 3.54
C ILE A 41 -0.67 -6.09 4.43
N MET A 42 -1.17 -5.81 5.63
CA MET A 42 -1.47 -6.84 6.63
C MET A 42 -2.88 -7.38 6.45
N GLY A 43 -2.98 -8.56 5.85
CA GLY A 43 -4.26 -9.24 5.60
C GLY A 43 -5.01 -8.71 4.38
N LYS A 44 -6.05 -9.45 3.98
CA LYS A 44 -6.84 -9.17 2.77
C LYS A 44 -8.25 -8.63 3.04
N SER A 45 -8.70 -8.64 4.30
CA SER A 45 -10.07 -8.26 4.65
C SER A 45 -10.40 -6.80 4.31
N GLY A 46 -9.47 -5.89 4.57
CA GLY A 46 -9.63 -4.47 4.23
C GLY A 46 -9.69 -4.21 2.73
N ILE A 47 -8.90 -4.96 1.93
CA ILE A 47 -8.94 -4.91 0.46
C ILE A 47 -10.29 -5.42 -0.04
N ARG A 48 -10.73 -6.58 0.46
CA ARG A 48 -12.03 -7.15 0.10
C ARG A 48 -13.18 -6.18 0.39
N ASN A 49 -13.19 -5.58 1.57
CA ASN A 49 -14.19 -4.58 1.92
C ASN A 49 -14.16 -3.38 0.97
N ALA A 50 -12.97 -2.88 0.64
CA ALA A 50 -12.84 -1.77 -0.31
C ALA A 50 -13.38 -2.13 -1.69
N TYR A 51 -13.07 -3.32 -2.19
CA TYR A 51 -13.50 -3.76 -3.52
C TYR A 51 -14.99 -4.08 -3.61
N THR A 52 -15.61 -4.52 -2.51
CA THR A 52 -17.05 -4.84 -2.46
C THR A 52 -17.93 -3.64 -2.14
N THR A 53 -17.42 -2.64 -1.43
CA THR A 53 -18.24 -1.50 -0.95
C THR A 53 -17.75 -0.14 -1.44
N GLY A 54 -16.56 -0.07 -2.05
CA GLY A 54 -15.87 1.17 -2.39
C GLY A 54 -15.14 1.84 -1.22
N ARG A 55 -15.24 1.29 -0.01
CA ARG A 55 -14.55 1.79 1.19
C ARG A 55 -13.94 0.64 1.99
N GLY A 56 -12.71 0.84 2.47
CA GLY A 56 -12.03 -0.13 3.32
C GLY A 56 -10.89 0.52 4.09
N LYS A 57 -10.39 -0.21 5.09
CA LYS A 57 -9.20 0.17 5.83
C LYS A 57 -8.20 -0.97 5.75
N ILE A 58 -6.99 -0.66 5.35
CA ILE A 58 -5.86 -1.59 5.34
C ILE A 58 -4.80 -1.14 6.34
N ILE A 59 -4.07 -2.09 6.86
CA ILE A 59 -2.91 -1.84 7.72
C ILE A 59 -1.68 -2.00 6.85
N LEU A 60 -0.85 -0.95 6.80
CA LEU A 60 0.43 -0.94 6.10
C LEU A 60 1.55 -1.05 7.13
N ARG A 61 2.50 -1.94 6.89
CA ARG A 61 3.74 -2.05 7.66
C ARG A 61 4.94 -1.68 6.81
N ALA A 62 5.91 -1.05 7.45
CA ALA A 62 7.25 -0.90 6.91
C ALA A 62 7.85 -2.29 6.63
N LYS A 63 8.66 -2.39 5.59
CA LYS A 63 9.50 -3.56 5.36
C LYS A 63 10.79 -3.36 6.16
N ALA A 64 10.99 -4.22 7.13
CA ALA A 64 12.12 -4.17 8.04
C ALA A 64 12.73 -5.56 8.22
N GLU A 65 14.04 -5.62 8.25
CA GLU A 65 14.82 -6.84 8.46
C GLU A 65 15.73 -6.66 9.67
N ILE A 66 15.96 -7.76 10.38
CA ILE A 66 16.90 -7.81 11.50
C ILE A 66 18.21 -8.33 10.95
N GLU A 67 19.26 -7.52 11.08
CA GLU A 67 20.62 -7.87 10.68
C GLU A 67 21.54 -7.93 11.89
N GLU A 68 22.51 -8.85 11.88
CA GLU A 68 23.61 -8.87 12.83
C GLU A 68 24.79 -8.08 12.29
N HIS A 69 25.33 -7.17 13.09
CA HIS A 69 26.48 -6.35 12.76
C HIS A 69 27.34 -6.07 13.99
N ASN A 70 28.60 -6.47 13.95
CA ASN A 70 29.55 -6.29 15.07
C ASN A 70 29.03 -6.83 16.41
N ASP A 71 28.56 -8.06 16.44
CA ASP A 71 28.00 -8.74 17.61
C ASP A 71 26.76 -8.07 18.23
N ARG A 72 26.08 -7.22 17.46
CA ARG A 72 24.82 -6.58 17.83
C ARG A 72 23.79 -6.75 16.73
N ASN A 73 22.53 -6.74 17.11
CA ASN A 73 21.44 -6.71 16.16
C ASN A 73 21.11 -5.26 15.77
N ARG A 74 20.67 -5.09 14.56
CA ARG A 74 20.09 -3.84 14.07
C ARG A 74 18.85 -4.13 13.23
N ILE A 75 17.93 -3.17 13.20
CA ILE A 75 16.75 -3.23 12.36
C ILE A 75 17.00 -2.29 11.19
N VAL A 76 16.89 -2.82 9.97
CA VAL A 76 17.05 -2.06 8.73
C VAL A 76 15.69 -1.93 8.05
N VAL A 77 15.21 -0.71 7.93
CA VAL A 77 13.95 -0.37 7.29
C VAL A 77 14.24 0.06 5.86
N THR A 78 13.70 -0.67 4.88
CA THR A 78 13.92 -0.43 3.46
C THR A 78 12.70 0.13 2.73
N GLU A 79 11.51 -0.06 3.30
CA GLU A 79 10.27 0.49 2.78
C GLU A 79 9.42 1.01 3.95
N ILE A 80 8.78 2.15 3.77
CA ILE A 80 7.90 2.76 4.79
C ILE A 80 6.47 2.84 4.26
N PRO A 81 5.44 2.88 5.13
CA PRO A 81 4.07 3.01 4.69
C PRO A 81 3.85 4.25 3.83
N TYR A 82 2.95 4.13 2.87
CA TYR A 82 2.59 5.22 1.96
C TYR A 82 2.14 6.46 2.73
N GLN A 83 2.62 7.63 2.31
CA GLN A 83 2.39 8.94 2.94
C GLN A 83 3.06 9.15 4.31
N VAL A 84 3.85 8.23 4.79
CA VAL A 84 4.66 8.43 5.99
C VAL A 84 5.94 9.19 5.64
N ASN A 85 6.22 10.26 6.39
CA ASN A 85 7.45 11.03 6.23
C ASN A 85 8.59 10.39 7.03
N LYS A 86 9.66 9.98 6.33
CA LYS A 86 10.81 9.28 6.92
C LYS A 86 11.49 10.08 8.05
N ALA A 87 11.73 11.37 7.84
CA ALA A 87 12.40 12.22 8.84
C ALA A 87 11.55 12.39 10.10
N LYS A 88 10.24 12.54 9.95
CA LYS A 88 9.32 12.58 11.11
C LYS A 88 9.26 11.25 11.83
N LEU A 89 9.28 10.13 11.09
CA LEU A 89 9.32 8.79 11.67
C LEU A 89 10.58 8.59 12.51
N GLU A 90 11.76 8.91 11.97
CA GLU A 90 13.04 8.81 12.69
C GLU A 90 13.05 9.69 13.94
N LYS A 91 12.62 10.94 13.81
CA LYS A 91 12.51 11.87 14.94
C LYS A 91 11.60 11.30 16.04
N HIS A 92 10.43 10.76 15.67
CA HIS A 92 9.49 10.19 16.62
C HIS A 92 10.05 8.94 17.32
N ILE A 93 10.78 8.10 16.61
CA ILE A 93 11.49 6.95 17.21
C ILE A 93 12.47 7.44 18.28
N ASN A 94 13.29 8.44 17.95
CA ASN A 94 14.27 9.00 18.90
C ASN A 94 13.61 9.65 20.12
N GLU A 95 12.47 10.31 19.93
CA GLU A 95 11.68 10.88 21.04
C GLU A 95 11.17 9.78 21.98
N LEU A 96 10.62 8.67 21.43
CA LEU A 96 10.14 7.54 22.24
C LEU A 96 11.27 6.83 23.00
N VAL A 97 12.47 6.75 22.41
CA VAL A 97 13.66 6.22 23.09
C VAL A 97 14.08 7.12 24.24
N ARG A 98 14.18 8.43 24.00
CA ARG A 98 14.54 9.43 25.03
C ARG A 98 13.52 9.42 26.19
N ASP A 99 12.23 9.29 25.88
CA ASP A 99 11.16 9.31 26.86
C ASP A 99 10.97 7.95 27.56
N GLY A 100 11.79 6.95 27.24
CA GLY A 100 11.76 5.62 27.85
C GLY A 100 10.55 4.76 27.49
N LYS A 101 9.83 5.12 26.42
CA LYS A 101 8.66 4.36 25.94
C LYS A 101 9.03 3.15 25.09
N ILE A 102 10.16 3.20 24.41
CA ILE A 102 10.77 2.07 23.71
C ILE A 102 12.18 1.88 24.27
N ASP A 103 12.44 0.68 24.79
CA ASP A 103 13.76 0.28 25.25
C ASP A 103 14.47 -0.59 24.21
N GLY A 104 15.77 -0.73 24.35
CA GLY A 104 16.59 -1.62 23.52
C GLY A 104 17.19 -0.98 22.27
N ILE A 105 16.86 0.29 21.96
CA ILE A 105 17.44 1.05 20.86
C ILE A 105 18.61 1.89 21.37
N SER A 106 19.76 1.80 20.71
CA SER A 106 20.94 2.61 21.06
C SER A 106 21.05 3.87 20.22
N SER A 107 20.79 3.81 18.91
CA SER A 107 20.83 4.94 18.00
C SER A 107 20.05 4.66 16.71
N THR A 108 19.78 5.71 15.96
CA THR A 108 19.21 5.62 14.61
C THR A 108 20.12 6.36 13.63
N ARG A 109 20.15 5.88 12.39
CA ARG A 109 20.86 6.53 11.28
C ARG A 109 20.04 6.43 10.01
N ASP A 110 19.97 7.52 9.28
CA ASP A 110 19.44 7.53 7.92
C ASP A 110 20.59 7.34 6.91
N GLU A 111 20.68 6.14 6.36
CA GLU A 111 21.66 5.78 5.33
C GLU A 111 21.05 5.77 3.92
N SER A 112 19.88 6.42 3.75
CA SER A 112 19.17 6.44 2.48
C SER A 112 19.94 7.23 1.42
N THR A 113 19.95 6.69 0.19
CA THR A 113 20.44 7.35 -1.01
C THR A 113 19.30 7.45 -2.01
N GLU A 114 19.34 6.73 -3.13
CA GLU A 114 18.20 6.56 -4.04
C GLU A 114 17.10 5.67 -3.43
N HIS A 115 17.49 4.78 -2.52
CA HIS A 115 16.59 3.86 -1.82
C HIS A 115 16.57 4.17 -0.32
N ILE A 116 15.41 3.95 0.30
CA ILE A 116 15.26 4.12 1.75
C ILE A 116 16.08 3.05 2.47
N ARG A 117 16.89 3.52 3.42
CA ARG A 117 17.63 2.67 4.35
C ARG A 117 17.75 3.40 5.69
N LEU A 118 16.79 3.16 6.56
CA LEU A 118 16.80 3.65 7.94
C LEU A 118 17.32 2.53 8.84
N VAL A 119 18.45 2.76 9.50
CA VAL A 119 19.11 1.79 10.38
C VAL A 119 18.86 2.15 11.82
N ILE A 120 18.32 1.19 12.56
CA ILE A 120 18.03 1.29 13.99
C ILE A 120 18.96 0.31 14.72
N GLU A 121 20.00 0.86 15.36
CA GLU A 121 20.96 0.08 16.14
C GLU A 121 20.36 -0.31 17.47
N LEU A 122 20.49 -1.57 17.84
CA LEU A 122 19.97 -2.10 19.10
C LEU A 122 21.07 -2.21 20.16
N LYS A 123 20.66 -2.16 21.43
CA LYS A 123 21.54 -2.49 22.54
C LYS A 123 21.89 -3.97 22.51
N ARG A 124 23.07 -4.32 23.05
CA ARG A 124 23.63 -5.69 22.97
C ARG A 124 22.70 -6.79 23.54
N ASP A 125 21.96 -6.49 24.58
CA ASP A 125 21.07 -7.41 25.30
C ASP A 125 19.59 -7.28 24.87
N ALA A 126 19.29 -6.43 23.88
CA ALA A 126 17.94 -6.23 23.41
C ALA A 126 17.45 -7.41 22.54
N ASN A 127 16.20 -7.81 22.75
CA ASN A 127 15.54 -8.76 21.84
C ASN A 127 15.02 -8.00 20.60
N PRO A 128 15.56 -8.27 19.40
CA PRO A 128 15.23 -7.50 18.21
C PRO A 128 13.76 -7.65 17.80
N ASN A 129 13.13 -8.80 18.02
CA ASN A 129 11.72 -9.00 17.69
C ASN A 129 10.80 -8.19 18.60
N VAL A 130 11.13 -8.08 19.89
CA VAL A 130 10.36 -7.26 20.83
C VAL A 130 10.47 -5.79 20.48
N VAL A 131 11.67 -5.31 20.15
CA VAL A 131 11.88 -3.92 19.71
C VAL A 131 11.11 -3.65 18.42
N LEU A 132 11.18 -4.52 17.43
CA LEU A 132 10.46 -4.38 16.16
C LEU A 132 8.95 -4.33 16.38
N ASN A 133 8.40 -5.20 17.23
CA ASN A 133 6.98 -5.18 17.56
C ASN A 133 6.55 -3.88 18.25
N ASN A 134 7.40 -3.34 19.14
CA ASN A 134 7.14 -2.04 19.77
C ASN A 134 7.19 -0.88 18.76
N LEU A 135 8.10 -0.93 17.79
CA LEU A 135 8.15 0.05 16.71
C LEU A 135 6.86 0.03 15.88
N PHE A 136 6.35 -1.14 15.53
CA PHE A 136 5.05 -1.25 14.84
C PHE A 136 3.88 -0.74 15.69
N LYS A 137 3.92 -0.96 16.99
CA LYS A 137 2.84 -0.57 17.90
C LYS A 137 2.80 0.94 18.19
N TYR A 138 3.94 1.58 18.32
CA TYR A 138 4.04 2.95 18.83
C TYR A 138 4.45 3.99 17.78
N THR A 139 4.80 3.57 16.57
CA THR A 139 5.25 4.48 15.50
C THR A 139 4.49 4.24 14.20
N GLN A 140 4.68 5.13 13.23
CA GLN A 140 4.17 4.97 11.87
C GLN A 140 4.95 3.96 11.01
N MET A 141 5.79 3.11 11.61
CA MET A 141 6.24 1.88 10.95
C MET A 141 5.08 0.92 10.67
N GLN A 142 3.97 1.09 11.36
CA GLN A 142 2.68 0.53 10.98
C GLN A 142 1.64 1.66 11.03
N ASP A 143 0.89 1.81 9.96
CA ASP A 143 -0.16 2.82 9.87
C ASP A 143 -1.40 2.27 9.17
N THR A 144 -2.54 2.90 9.41
CA THR A 144 -3.80 2.54 8.77
C THR A 144 -4.04 3.43 7.57
N PHE A 145 -4.27 2.84 6.40
CA PHE A 145 -4.62 3.55 5.19
C PHE A 145 -6.10 3.33 4.84
N GLY A 146 -6.85 4.42 4.70
CA GLY A 146 -8.24 4.39 4.26
C GLY A 146 -8.33 4.33 2.75
N ILE A 147 -8.94 3.28 2.21
CA ILE A 147 -9.25 3.14 0.79
C ILE A 147 -10.62 3.74 0.54
N ILE A 148 -10.71 4.65 -0.44
CA ILE A 148 -11.96 5.17 -0.98
C ILE A 148 -11.86 5.13 -2.50
N LEU A 149 -12.72 4.33 -3.12
CA LEU A 149 -12.79 4.21 -4.57
C LEU A 149 -13.74 5.27 -5.13
N LEU A 150 -13.23 6.48 -5.23
CA LEU A 150 -13.97 7.64 -5.73
C LEU A 150 -13.68 7.85 -7.22
N ALA A 151 -14.72 7.99 -8.03
CA ALA A 151 -14.64 8.30 -9.45
C ALA A 151 -15.69 9.32 -9.85
N LEU A 152 -15.45 9.96 -10.99
CA LEU A 152 -16.44 10.84 -11.63
C LEU A 152 -17.27 10.00 -12.62
N VAL A 153 -18.56 9.91 -12.38
CA VAL A 153 -19.54 9.31 -13.28
C VAL A 153 -20.49 10.39 -13.70
N ASP A 154 -20.59 10.66 -15.01
CA ASP A 154 -21.38 11.75 -15.57
C ASP A 154 -21.08 13.12 -14.89
N LYS A 155 -19.80 13.38 -14.66
CA LYS A 155 -19.27 14.59 -13.99
C LYS A 155 -19.65 14.72 -12.50
N GLN A 156 -20.21 13.69 -11.90
CA GLN A 156 -20.53 13.64 -10.47
C GLN A 156 -19.64 12.67 -9.72
N PRO A 157 -19.13 13.04 -8.54
CA PRO A 157 -18.31 12.13 -7.72
C PRO A 157 -19.20 11.02 -7.14
N LYS A 158 -18.77 9.78 -7.34
CA LYS A 158 -19.43 8.59 -6.79
C LYS A 158 -18.40 7.64 -6.20
N ILE A 159 -18.77 7.01 -5.09
CA ILE A 159 -18.01 5.90 -4.51
C ILE A 159 -18.52 4.62 -5.17
N LEU A 160 -17.62 3.88 -5.79
CA LEU A 160 -17.93 2.71 -6.59
C LEU A 160 -17.23 1.48 -6.02
N THR A 161 -17.81 0.31 -6.25
CA THR A 161 -17.11 -0.96 -6.08
C THR A 161 -16.05 -1.11 -7.18
N LEU A 162 -15.08 -2.03 -6.99
CA LEU A 162 -14.09 -2.30 -8.03
C LEU A 162 -14.76 -2.76 -9.33
N ARG A 163 -15.77 -3.63 -9.22
CA ARG A 163 -16.53 -4.11 -10.39
C ARG A 163 -17.22 -2.97 -11.13
N GLU A 164 -17.89 -2.07 -10.43
CA GLU A 164 -18.55 -0.91 -11.03
C GLU A 164 -17.55 0.00 -11.75
N MET A 165 -16.38 0.24 -11.17
CA MET A 165 -15.32 1.02 -11.84
C MET A 165 -14.89 0.38 -13.16
N ILE A 166 -14.70 -0.92 -13.18
CA ILE A 166 -14.33 -1.67 -14.38
C ILE A 166 -15.46 -1.63 -15.42
N ASP A 167 -16.70 -1.83 -15.00
CA ASP A 167 -17.86 -1.77 -15.90
C ASP A 167 -18.01 -0.39 -16.56
N TYR A 168 -17.87 0.69 -15.81
CA TYR A 168 -17.87 2.05 -16.36
C TYR A 168 -16.71 2.29 -17.33
N TYR A 169 -15.52 1.78 -17.03
CA TYR A 169 -14.38 1.90 -17.93
C TYR A 169 -14.59 1.14 -19.24
N ILE A 170 -15.12 -0.09 -19.19
CA ILE A 170 -15.43 -0.88 -20.39
C ILE A 170 -16.45 -0.14 -21.25
N ALA A 171 -17.56 0.32 -20.67
CA ALA A 171 -18.58 1.08 -21.38
C ALA A 171 -18.02 2.34 -22.03
N HIS A 172 -17.13 3.07 -21.34
CA HIS A 172 -16.44 4.24 -21.89
C HIS A 172 -15.54 3.86 -23.08
N GLN A 173 -14.79 2.77 -22.99
CA GLN A 173 -13.95 2.30 -24.11
C GLN A 173 -14.77 1.92 -25.34
N GLU A 174 -15.89 1.22 -25.15
CA GLU A 174 -16.81 0.86 -26.24
C GLU A 174 -17.37 2.11 -26.95
N ASP A 175 -17.81 3.12 -26.17
CA ASP A 175 -18.29 4.39 -26.72
C ASP A 175 -17.19 5.14 -27.51
N VAL A 176 -16.00 5.27 -26.92
CA VAL A 176 -14.86 5.95 -27.57
C VAL A 176 -14.44 5.28 -28.86
N ILE A 177 -14.33 3.95 -28.85
CA ILE A 177 -13.96 3.16 -30.05
C ILE A 177 -15.01 3.30 -31.13
N SER A 178 -16.30 3.20 -30.78
CA SER A 178 -17.41 3.33 -31.70
C SER A 178 -17.43 4.72 -32.36
N ARG A 179 -17.31 5.77 -31.57
CA ARG A 179 -17.28 7.16 -32.09
C ARG A 179 -16.05 7.42 -32.96
N ARG A 180 -14.89 6.92 -32.60
CA ARG A 180 -13.67 7.05 -33.40
C ARG A 180 -13.80 6.33 -34.73
N THR A 181 -14.32 5.10 -34.74
CA THR A 181 -14.52 4.34 -35.95
C THR A 181 -15.54 4.99 -36.87
N GLN A 182 -16.66 5.50 -36.29
CA GLN A 182 -17.64 6.23 -37.08
C GLN A 182 -17.06 7.51 -37.74
N PHE A 183 -16.26 8.26 -36.99
CA PHE A 183 -15.57 9.43 -37.52
C PHE A 183 -14.60 9.08 -38.67
N GLU A 184 -13.89 7.97 -38.56
CA GLU A 184 -12.97 7.48 -39.59
C GLU A 184 -13.73 6.99 -40.85
N LEU A 185 -14.92 6.40 -40.67
CA LEU A 185 -15.78 5.96 -41.78
C LEU A 185 -16.42 7.11 -42.52
N ASP A 186 -16.74 8.21 -41.83
CA ASP A 186 -17.41 9.39 -42.42
C ASP A 186 -16.43 10.33 -43.14
N LYS A 187 -15.14 10.06 -43.10
CA LYS A 187 -14.04 10.84 -43.67
C LYS A 187 -13.68 10.41 -45.09
#